data_e8d3022363add7dcb3e4ba8ed160bf01
#
_entry.id   e8d3022363add7dcb3e4ba8ed160bf01
#
_cell.length_a   1.000
_cell.length_b   1.000
_cell.length_c   1.000
_cell.angle_alpha   90.00
_cell.angle_beta   90.00
_cell.angle_gamma   90.00
#
_symmetry.space_group_name_H-M   'P 1'
#
loop_
_entity.id
_entity.type
_entity.pdbx_description
1 polymer ?
#
loop_
_entity_poly.entity_id
_entity_poly.type
_entity_poly.pdbx_seq_one_letter_code
_entity_poly.pdbx_strand_id
1 'polypeptide(L)'
;MLNYDLVIVGGGPAGLAAAASARKNGMESIIILERDHELGGILNQCIHNGFGLHTFKEELTGPEYAGRFIDEVADLKIEYKLNTMVMDISENKVVTAMNREDGLFE
;
A
#
# COMPACT_ATOMS: atom_id res chain seq x y z
N MET A 1 -13.31 -13.76 -10.02
CA MET A 1 -11.95 -13.20 -10.08
C MET A 1 -12.01 -11.70 -10.33
N LEU A 2 -11.31 -10.93 -9.53
CA LEU A 2 -11.18 -9.49 -9.71
C LEU A 2 -10.01 -9.19 -10.64
N ASN A 3 -10.12 -8.11 -11.40
CA ASN A 3 -9.06 -7.72 -12.34
C ASN A 3 -8.58 -6.31 -12.04
N TYR A 4 -7.25 -6.15 -11.97
CA TYR A 4 -6.59 -4.87 -11.72
C TYR A 4 -5.39 -4.71 -12.66
N ASP A 5 -5.09 -3.49 -13.02
CA ASP A 5 -3.88 -3.18 -13.82
C ASP A 5 -2.62 -3.38 -12.98
N LEU A 6 -2.71 -3.09 -11.68
CA LEU A 6 -1.59 -3.24 -10.75
C LEU A 6 -2.07 -3.73 -9.40
N VAL A 7 -1.43 -4.77 -8.90
CA VAL A 7 -1.65 -5.28 -7.56
C VAL A 7 -0.35 -5.10 -6.77
N ILE A 8 -0.44 -4.38 -5.66
CA ILE A 8 0.71 -4.13 -4.79
C ILE A 8 0.55 -4.95 -3.52
N VAL A 9 1.53 -5.79 -3.24
CA VAL A 9 1.57 -6.60 -2.03
C VAL A 9 2.39 -5.89 -0.98
N GLY A 10 1.71 -5.38 0.02
CA GLY A 10 2.31 -4.63 1.11
C GLY A 10 2.05 -3.14 1.03
N GLY A 11 1.48 -2.59 2.08
CA GLY A 11 1.15 -1.16 2.23
C GLY A 11 2.19 -0.38 3.02
N GLY A 12 3.45 -0.79 2.98
CA GLY A 12 4.56 -0.04 3.53
C GLY A 12 4.95 1.13 2.63
N PRO A 13 6.03 1.86 2.97
CA PRO A 13 6.39 3.08 2.23
C PRO A 13 6.65 2.83 0.74
N ALA A 14 7.30 1.73 0.39
CA ALA A 14 7.58 1.41 -1.01
C ALA A 14 6.29 1.15 -1.78
N GLY A 15 5.36 0.37 -1.20
CA GLY A 15 4.08 0.06 -1.83
C GLY A 15 3.21 1.28 -2.01
N LEU A 16 3.13 2.14 -0.98
CA LEU A 16 2.35 3.37 -1.04
C LEU A 16 2.91 4.33 -2.10
N ALA A 17 4.23 4.49 -2.15
CA ALA A 17 4.89 5.34 -3.13
C ALA A 17 4.69 4.80 -4.56
N ALA A 18 4.79 3.49 -4.74
CA ALA A 18 4.57 2.84 -6.05
C ALA A 18 3.13 3.06 -6.53
N ALA A 19 2.15 2.90 -5.64
CA ALA A 19 0.75 3.11 -5.97
C ALA A 19 0.48 4.55 -6.39
N ALA A 20 0.97 5.51 -5.63
CA ALA A 20 0.81 6.92 -5.93
C ALA A 20 1.46 7.29 -7.27
N SER A 21 2.68 6.82 -7.51
CA SER A 21 3.40 7.07 -8.74
C SER A 21 2.67 6.47 -9.95
N ALA A 22 2.19 5.23 -9.83
CA ALA A 22 1.45 4.58 -10.91
C ALA A 22 0.17 5.34 -11.25
N ARG A 23 -0.57 5.80 -10.25
CA ARG A 23 -1.80 6.58 -10.46
C ARG A 23 -1.50 7.92 -11.15
N LYS A 24 -0.45 8.60 -10.73
CA LYS A 24 -0.02 9.88 -11.32
C LYS A 24 0.41 9.71 -12.78
N ASN A 25 0.84 8.52 -13.16
CA ASN A 25 1.23 8.20 -14.54
C ASN A 25 0.09 7.57 -15.35
N GLY A 26 -1.14 7.66 -14.88
CA GLY A 26 -2.32 7.31 -15.65
C GLY A 26 -2.90 5.91 -15.42
N MET A 27 -2.32 5.13 -14.51
CA MET A 27 -2.86 3.80 -14.22
C MET A 27 -4.12 3.93 -13.37
N GLU A 28 -5.24 3.40 -13.84
CA GLU A 28 -6.54 3.60 -13.21
C GLU A 28 -6.90 2.55 -12.17
N SER A 29 -6.58 1.29 -12.45
CA SER A 29 -7.03 0.16 -11.64
C SER A 29 -5.88 -0.37 -10.79
N ILE A 30 -5.80 0.09 -9.54
CA ILE A 30 -4.72 -0.26 -8.62
C ILE A 30 -5.33 -0.74 -7.30
N ILE A 31 -4.80 -1.82 -6.74
CA ILE A 31 -5.16 -2.28 -5.41
C ILE A 31 -3.90 -2.58 -4.59
N ILE A 32 -3.92 -2.19 -3.31
CA ILE A 32 -2.89 -2.52 -2.34
C ILE A 32 -3.46 -3.58 -1.40
N LEU A 33 -2.75 -4.68 -1.24
CA LEU A 33 -3.13 -5.74 -0.31
C LEU A 33 -2.17 -5.70 0.89
N GLU A 34 -2.69 -5.36 2.06
CA GLU A 34 -1.91 -5.22 3.29
C GLU A 34 -2.38 -6.22 4.34
N ARG A 35 -1.44 -6.99 4.90
CA ARG A 35 -1.76 -8.00 5.91
C ARG A 35 -2.07 -7.43 7.29
N ASP A 36 -1.58 -6.23 7.60
CA ASP A 36 -1.77 -5.58 8.89
C ASP A 36 -3.13 -4.87 8.94
N HIS A 37 -3.48 -4.37 10.11
CA HIS A 37 -4.72 -3.61 10.31
C HIS A 37 -4.60 -2.14 9.89
N GLU A 38 -3.41 -1.71 9.48
CA GLU A 38 -3.18 -0.34 9.01
C GLU A 38 -2.09 -0.30 7.93
N LEU A 39 -2.12 0.75 7.11
CA LEU A 39 -1.06 1.04 6.14
C LEU A 39 0.14 1.66 6.87
N GLY A 40 1.31 1.65 6.22
CA GLY A 40 2.51 2.29 6.73
C GLY A 40 3.65 1.34 7.06
N GLY A 41 3.36 0.08 7.31
CA GLY A 41 4.37 -0.94 7.58
C GLY A 41 5.22 -0.62 8.79
N ILE A 42 6.50 -0.90 8.69
CA ILE A 42 7.46 -0.73 9.79
C ILE A 42 7.63 0.75 10.21
N LEU A 43 7.30 1.69 9.34
CA LEU A 43 7.39 3.12 9.69
C LEU A 43 6.54 3.47 10.90
N ASN A 44 5.45 2.76 11.13
CA ASN A 44 4.58 3.00 12.28
C ASN A 44 5.27 2.71 13.61
N GLN A 45 6.39 1.99 13.59
CA GLN A 45 7.17 1.64 14.77
C GLN A 45 8.42 2.52 14.92
N CYS A 46 8.71 3.37 13.95
CA CYS A 46 9.90 4.22 13.93
C CYS A 46 9.55 5.62 14.42
N ILE A 47 9.83 5.89 15.69
CA ILE A 47 9.44 7.15 16.32
C ILE A 47 10.54 8.23 16.32
N HIS A 48 11.67 7.98 15.66
CA HIS A 48 12.73 8.97 15.50
C HIS A 48 12.49 9.83 14.25
N ASN A 49 13.07 11.05 14.26
CA ASN A 49 12.99 11.96 13.12
C ASN A 49 13.98 11.57 12.01
N GLY A 50 13.85 12.22 10.86
CA GLY A 50 14.75 12.04 9.73
C GLY A 50 14.09 11.51 8.48
N PHE A 51 12.85 11.04 8.59
CA PHE A 51 12.10 10.56 7.43
C PHE A 51 11.53 11.74 6.64
N GLY A 52 11.54 11.63 5.32
CA GLY A 52 10.89 12.61 4.45
C GLY A 52 11.72 13.83 4.10
N LEU A 53 12.96 13.93 4.59
CA LEU A 53 13.81 15.10 4.34
C LEU A 53 14.01 15.36 2.85
N HIS A 54 14.22 14.31 2.07
CA HIS A 54 14.39 14.40 0.61
C HIS A 54 13.09 14.44 -0.17
N THR A 55 12.06 13.74 0.32
CA THR A 55 10.79 13.60 -0.37
C THR A 55 9.84 14.77 -0.11
N PHE A 56 9.68 15.17 1.16
CA PHE A 56 8.76 16.22 1.58
C PHE A 56 9.48 17.48 2.08
N LYS A 57 10.81 17.46 2.14
CA LYS A 57 11.65 18.56 2.64
C LYS A 57 11.34 18.93 4.09
N GLU A 58 10.89 17.92 4.86
CA GLU A 58 10.59 18.04 6.28
C GLU A 58 11.14 16.82 7.01
N GLU A 59 11.64 17.00 8.24
CA GLU A 59 12.00 15.88 9.08
C GLU A 59 10.75 15.36 9.78
N LEU A 60 10.40 14.10 9.53
CA LEU A 60 9.21 13.46 10.07
C LEU A 60 9.58 12.21 10.85
N THR A 61 8.75 11.85 11.83
CA THR A 61 8.82 10.51 12.45
C THR A 61 8.33 9.48 11.44
N GLY A 62 8.56 8.19 11.71
CA GLY A 62 8.06 7.12 10.84
C GLY A 62 6.55 7.20 10.59
N PRO A 63 5.71 7.28 11.66
CA PRO A 63 4.27 7.42 11.49
C PRO A 63 3.86 8.68 10.70
N GLU A 64 4.53 9.80 10.93
CA GLU A 64 4.24 11.03 10.18
C GLU A 64 4.60 10.86 8.71
N TYR A 65 5.73 10.24 8.41
CA TYR A 65 6.16 9.96 7.04
C TYR A 65 5.17 9.00 6.35
N ALA A 66 4.79 7.93 7.05
CA ALA A 66 3.78 7.00 6.52
C ALA A 66 2.45 7.72 6.29
N GLY A 67 2.04 8.60 7.22
CA GLY A 67 0.81 9.37 7.10
C GLY A 67 0.75 10.22 5.84
N ARG A 68 1.88 10.80 5.42
CA ARG A 68 1.94 11.57 4.17
C ARG A 68 1.63 10.71 2.96
N PHE A 69 2.18 9.50 2.89
CA PHE A 69 1.89 8.58 1.80
C PHE A 69 0.45 8.03 1.87
N ILE A 70 -0.06 7.77 3.07
CA ILE A 70 -1.43 7.29 3.26
C ILE A 70 -2.42 8.36 2.79
N ASP A 71 -2.19 9.62 3.16
CA ASP A 71 -3.03 10.75 2.72
C ASP A 71 -2.99 10.88 1.19
N GLU A 72 -1.83 10.71 0.58
CA GLU A 72 -1.67 10.78 -0.87
C GLU A 72 -2.46 9.67 -1.56
N VAL A 73 -2.40 8.46 -1.03
CA VAL A 73 -3.18 7.32 -1.54
C VAL A 73 -4.67 7.59 -1.42
N ALA A 74 -5.11 8.16 -0.31
CA ALA A 74 -6.52 8.54 -0.10
C ALA A 74 -6.97 9.62 -1.08
N ASP A 75 -6.15 10.66 -1.29
CA ASP A 75 -6.45 11.75 -2.21
C ASP A 75 -6.55 11.25 -3.65
N LEU A 76 -5.74 10.27 -4.03
CA LEU A 76 -5.74 9.66 -5.36
C LEU A 76 -6.80 8.57 -5.50
N LYS A 77 -7.56 8.28 -4.45
CA LYS A 77 -8.64 7.28 -4.42
C LYS A 77 -8.16 5.89 -4.84
N ILE A 78 -6.98 5.50 -4.36
CA ILE A 78 -6.43 4.18 -4.63
C ILE A 78 -7.07 3.17 -3.66
N GLU A 79 -7.56 2.06 -4.20
CA GLU A 79 -8.19 1.01 -3.41
C GLU A 79 -7.14 0.24 -2.59
N TYR A 80 -7.51 -0.15 -1.36
CA TYR A 80 -6.67 -1.04 -0.56
C TYR A 80 -7.54 -1.95 0.31
N LYS A 81 -6.98 -3.11 0.67
CA LYS A 81 -7.61 -4.05 1.59
C LYS A 81 -6.64 -4.33 2.73
N LEU A 82 -7.08 -4.06 3.95
CA LEU A 82 -6.33 -4.34 5.17
C LEU A 82 -6.64 -5.76 5.67
N ASN A 83 -5.85 -6.25 6.60
CA ASN A 83 -6.01 -7.58 7.19
C ASN A 83 -6.12 -8.67 6.11
N THR A 84 -5.42 -8.48 5.01
CA THR A 84 -5.47 -9.34 3.83
C THR A 84 -4.10 -9.94 3.61
N MET A 85 -4.01 -11.26 3.68
CA MET A 85 -2.77 -11.98 3.48
C MET A 85 -2.72 -12.56 2.07
N VAL A 86 -1.64 -12.27 1.34
CA VAL A 86 -1.40 -12.88 0.04
C VAL A 86 -0.83 -14.27 0.27
N MET A 87 -1.52 -15.27 -0.28
CA MET A 87 -1.16 -16.67 -0.11
C MET A 87 -0.29 -17.19 -1.24
N ASP A 88 -0.47 -16.68 -2.44
CA ASP A 88 0.23 -17.15 -3.63
C ASP A 88 0.16 -16.13 -4.76
N ILE A 89 1.19 -16.13 -5.60
CA ILE A 89 1.24 -15.36 -6.84
C ILE A 89 1.65 -16.35 -7.94
N SER A 90 0.75 -16.62 -8.87
CA SER A 90 1.01 -17.60 -9.92
C SER A 90 1.78 -16.99 -11.10
N GLU A 91 2.28 -17.87 -11.98
CA GLU A 91 2.94 -17.45 -13.22
C GLU A 91 2.01 -16.68 -14.15
N ASN A 92 0.71 -16.92 -14.03
CA ASN A 92 -0.31 -16.23 -14.82
C ASN A 92 -0.73 -14.90 -14.21
N LYS A 93 0.03 -14.41 -13.22
CA LYS A 93 -0.23 -13.15 -12.51
C LYS A 93 -1.56 -13.16 -11.75
N VAL A 94 -1.93 -14.33 -11.23
CA VAL A 94 -3.10 -14.46 -10.35
C VAL A 94 -2.60 -14.41 -8.91
N VAL A 95 -3.12 -13.47 -8.14
CA VAL A 95 -2.81 -13.31 -6.72
C VAL A 95 -3.94 -13.93 -5.92
N THR A 96 -3.63 -14.91 -5.10
CA THR A 96 -4.59 -15.52 -4.19
C THR A 96 -4.40 -14.91 -2.80
N ALA A 97 -5.47 -14.37 -2.24
CA ALA A 97 -5.43 -13.69 -0.96
C ALA A 97 -6.58 -14.12 -0.06
N MET A 98 -6.46 -13.87 1.23
CA MET A 98 -7.45 -14.24 2.23
C MET A 98 -7.62 -13.13 3.27
N ASN A 99 -8.86 -12.84 3.64
CA ASN A 99 -9.18 -12.00 4.77
C ASN A 99 -10.48 -12.48 5.42
N ARG A 100 -10.87 -11.86 6.54
CA ARG A 100 -12.08 -12.28 7.28
C ARG A 100 -13.36 -11.92 6.55
N GLU A 101 -13.36 -10.82 5.81
CA GLU A 101 -14.58 -10.33 5.14
C GLU A 101 -14.89 -11.12 3.87
N ASP A 102 -13.86 -11.34 3.05
CA ASP A 102 -14.03 -11.96 1.72
C ASP A 102 -13.68 -13.44 1.68
N GLY A 103 -13.08 -13.97 2.74
CA GLY A 103 -12.54 -15.31 2.74
C GLY A 103 -11.35 -15.44 1.79
N LEU A 104 -11.25 -16.56 1.11
CA LEU A 104 -10.20 -16.80 0.09
C LEU A 104 -10.70 -16.24 -1.25
N PHE A 105 -9.89 -15.40 -1.90
CA PHE A 105 -10.27 -14.78 -3.18
C PHE A 105 -9.07 -14.56 -4.09
N GLU A 106 -9.35 -14.26 -5.34
CA GLU A 106 -8.36 -14.03 -6.38
C GLU A 106 -8.61 -12.71 -7.11
#